data_efec82851b77966c936eca95bc0fb115
#
_entry.id   efec82851b77966c936eca95bc0fb115
#
_cell.length_a   1.000
_cell.length_b   1.000
_cell.length_c   1.000
_cell.angle_alpha   90.00
_cell.angle_beta   90.00
_cell.angle_gamma   90.00
#
_symmetry.space_group_name_H-M   'P 1'
#
loop_
_entity.id
_entity.type
_entity.pdbx_description
1 polymer ?
#
loop_
_entity_poly.entity_id
_entity_poly.type
_entity_poly.pdbx_seq_one_letter_code
_entity_poly.pdbx_strand_id
1 'polypeptide(L)' 'IKELKMVSHEEEKELKKELAKYKRKVVEIAGVVHDIVEDTIWTDYVKLPKLSEDINTAMKEVISFQEKHPYLK' A
#
# COMPACT_ATOMS: atom_id res chain seq x y z
N ILE A 1 -26.11 14.50 -5.68
CA ILE A 1 -25.97 14.28 -5.21
C ILE A 1 -25.61 13.95 -4.46
N LYS A 2 -25.48 13.92 -4.08
CA LYS A 2 -25.06 13.74 -3.36
C LYS A 2 -24.79 12.93 -2.69
N GLU A 3 -25.00 12.30 -2.70
CA GLU A 3 -24.90 11.47 -2.13
C GLU A 3 -24.01 10.89 -1.81
N LEU A 4 -23.63 10.78 -2.15
CA LEU A 4 -22.66 10.26 -1.96
C LEU A 4 -22.13 10.38 -0.78
N LYS A 5 -22.34 10.93 -0.19
CA LYS A 5 -21.97 11.07 0.91
C LYS A 5 -22.48 10.30 1.75
N MET A 6 -22.85 9.42 1.52
CA MET A 6 -23.42 8.55 2.31
C MET A 6 -22.58 7.99 3.33
N VAL A 7 -21.28 8.17 3.35
CA VAL A 7 -20.44 7.68 4.39
C VAL A 7 -20.44 8.65 5.53
N SER A 8 -20.62 8.18 6.75
CA SER A 8 -20.54 9.04 7.90
C SER A 8 -19.09 9.43 8.14
N HIS A 9 -18.89 10.45 8.94
CA HIS A 9 -17.56 10.91 9.28
C HIS A 9 -16.73 9.78 9.93
N GLU A 10 -17.39 9.02 10.77
CA GLU A 10 -16.70 7.91 11.45
C GLU A 10 -16.35 6.79 10.49
N GLU A 11 -17.24 6.49 9.57
CA GLU A 11 -16.95 5.48 8.56
C GLU A 11 -15.80 5.89 7.68
N GLU A 12 -15.80 7.15 7.29
CA GLU A 12 -14.70 7.67 6.48
C GLU A 12 -13.38 7.54 7.20
N LYS A 13 -13.39 7.81 8.49
CA LYS A 13 -12.20 7.70 9.31
C LYS A 13 -11.69 6.27 9.36
N GLU A 14 -12.61 5.33 9.51
CA GLU A 14 -12.25 3.91 9.53
C GLU A 14 -11.67 3.47 8.20
N LEU A 15 -12.27 3.93 7.11
CA LEU A 15 -11.80 3.56 5.79
C LEU A 15 -10.42 4.13 5.53
N LYS A 16 -10.15 5.34 6.02
CA LYS A 16 -8.82 5.91 5.86
C LYS A 16 -7.78 5.11 6.64
N LYS A 17 -8.16 4.59 7.80
CA LYS A 17 -7.27 3.72 8.56
C LYS A 17 -6.97 2.44 7.80
N GLU A 18 -7.99 1.87 7.18
CA GLU A 18 -7.80 0.68 6.39
C GLU A 18 -6.84 0.93 5.24
N LEU A 19 -7.08 2.03 4.54
CA LEU A 19 -6.20 2.38 3.43
C LEU A 19 -4.77 2.56 3.90
N ALA A 20 -4.59 3.19 5.06
CA ALA A 20 -3.26 3.38 5.61
C ALA A 20 -2.57 2.06 5.89
N LYS A 21 -3.33 1.05 6.31
CA LYS A 21 -2.76 -0.27 6.54
C LYS A 21 -2.23 -0.88 5.25
N TYR A 22 -3.01 -0.78 4.18
CA TYR A 22 -2.57 -1.30 2.90
C TYR A 22 -1.31 -0.58 2.42
N LYS A 23 -1.30 0.75 2.58
CA LYS A 23 -0.14 1.53 2.16
C LYS A 23 1.09 1.20 2.99
N ARG A 24 0.89 0.91 4.27
CA ARG A 24 2.00 0.56 5.13
C ARG A 24 2.70 -0.72 4.67
N LYS A 25 1.93 -1.68 4.17
CA LYS A 25 2.54 -2.89 3.63
C LYS A 25 3.52 -2.57 2.51
N VAL A 26 3.11 -1.68 1.62
CA VAL A 26 3.99 -1.27 0.52
C VAL A 26 5.26 -0.63 1.06
N VAL A 27 5.10 0.27 2.04
CA VAL A 27 6.24 0.97 2.60
C VAL A 27 7.18 0.01 3.31
N GLU A 28 6.65 -0.98 3.99
CA GLU A 28 7.47 -1.95 4.69
C GLU A 28 8.32 -2.76 3.73
N ILE A 29 7.72 -3.19 2.62
CA ILE A 29 8.47 -3.93 1.62
C ILE A 29 9.52 -3.02 0.98
N ALA A 30 9.13 -1.78 0.70
CA ALA A 30 10.07 -0.82 0.12
C ALA A 30 11.25 -0.57 1.05
N GLY A 31 10.99 -0.60 2.38
CA GLY A 31 12.07 -0.45 3.34
C GLY A 31 13.08 -1.58 3.26
N VAL A 32 12.60 -2.80 3.04
CA VAL A 32 13.49 -3.94 2.87
C VAL A 32 14.35 -3.76 1.63
N VAL A 33 13.72 -3.33 0.54
CA VAL A 33 14.45 -3.07 -0.70
C VAL A 33 15.51 -2.00 -0.48
N HIS A 34 15.13 -0.94 0.20
CA HIS A 34 16.06 0.15 0.48
C HIS A 34 17.29 -0.35 1.26
N ASP A 35 17.05 -1.18 2.27
CA ASP A 35 18.15 -1.72 3.05
C ASP A 35 19.07 -2.59 2.22
N ILE A 36 18.49 -3.38 1.33
CA ILE A 36 19.31 -4.23 0.45
C ILE A 36 20.16 -3.36 -0.46
N VAL A 37 19.54 -2.36 -1.08
CA VAL A 37 20.26 -1.51 -2.02
C VAL A 37 21.39 -0.76 -1.32
N GLU A 38 21.14 -0.34 -0.09
CA GLU A 38 22.13 0.46 0.63
C GLU A 38 23.26 -0.37 1.21
N ASP A 39 22.96 -1.54 1.75
CA ASP A 39 23.93 -2.26 2.54
C ASP A 39 24.34 -3.61 2.00
N THR A 40 23.40 -4.39 1.50
CA THR A 40 23.66 -5.81 1.23
C THR A 40 23.42 -6.21 -0.20
N ILE A 41 23.39 -5.24 -1.13
CA ILE A 41 23.05 -5.56 -2.51
C ILE A 41 24.00 -6.58 -3.13
N TRP A 42 25.23 -6.60 -2.65
CA TRP A 42 26.25 -7.49 -3.21
C TRP A 42 25.88 -8.96 -3.10
N THR A 43 25.10 -9.33 -2.09
CA THR A 43 24.67 -10.70 -1.90
C THR A 43 23.16 -10.83 -1.98
N ASP A 44 22.41 -9.84 -1.50
CA ASP A 44 20.97 -9.96 -1.38
C ASP A 44 20.21 -9.49 -2.63
N TYR A 45 20.93 -9.11 -3.68
CA TYR A 45 20.25 -8.69 -4.91
C TYR A 45 19.32 -9.81 -5.43
N VAL A 46 19.61 -11.06 -5.09
CA VAL A 46 18.79 -12.17 -5.56
C VAL A 46 17.36 -12.11 -4.97
N LYS A 47 17.17 -11.35 -3.91
CA LYS A 47 15.86 -11.21 -3.29
C LYS A 47 15.01 -10.15 -3.96
N LEU A 48 15.60 -9.29 -4.78
CA LEU A 48 14.89 -8.15 -5.36
C LEU A 48 13.73 -8.53 -6.27
N PRO A 49 13.86 -9.55 -7.12
CA PRO A 49 12.71 -9.92 -7.96
C PRO A 49 11.48 -10.29 -7.14
N LYS A 50 11.67 -11.07 -6.08
CA LYS A 50 10.55 -11.45 -5.23
C LYS A 50 9.97 -10.24 -4.50
N LEU A 51 10.82 -9.37 -4.01
CA LEU A 51 10.35 -8.17 -3.32
C LEU A 51 9.60 -7.25 -4.25
N SER A 52 10.07 -7.14 -5.49
CA SER A 52 9.37 -6.34 -6.50
C SER A 52 7.98 -6.91 -6.76
N GLU A 53 7.88 -8.22 -6.84
CA GLU A 53 6.60 -8.87 -7.02
C GLU A 53 5.69 -8.61 -5.83
N ASP A 54 6.24 -8.66 -4.63
CA ASP A 54 5.46 -8.40 -3.42
C ASP A 54 4.93 -6.98 -3.38
N ILE A 55 5.74 -6.02 -3.83
CA ILE A 55 5.30 -4.63 -3.92
C ILE A 55 4.14 -4.51 -4.90
N ASN A 56 4.24 -5.17 -6.04
CA ASN A 56 3.17 -5.12 -7.03
C ASN A 56 1.88 -5.70 -6.47
N THR A 57 1.99 -6.79 -5.74
CA THR A 57 0.82 -7.40 -5.13
C THR A 57 0.19 -6.46 -4.09
N ALA A 58 1.03 -5.87 -3.25
CA ALA A 58 0.54 -4.95 -2.23
C ALA A 58 -0.10 -3.71 -2.86
N MET A 59 0.48 -3.23 -3.95
CA MET A 59 -0.09 -2.07 -4.63
C MET A 59 -1.43 -2.38 -5.26
N LYS A 60 -1.61 -3.60 -5.75
CA LYS A 60 -2.91 -3.98 -6.28
C LYS A 60 -3.99 -3.90 -5.21
N GLU A 61 -3.63 -4.25 -3.98
CA GLU A 61 -4.58 -4.15 -2.88
C GLU A 61 -4.92 -2.69 -2.59
N VAL A 62 -3.91 -1.81 -2.62
CA VAL A 62 -4.15 -0.39 -2.40
C VAL A 62 -5.09 0.16 -3.47
N ILE A 63 -4.78 -0.13 -4.71
CA ILE A 63 -5.54 0.40 -5.83
C ILE A 63 -6.97 -0.13 -5.80
N SER A 64 -7.11 -1.43 -5.51
CA SER A 64 -8.44 -2.04 -5.45
C SER A 64 -9.28 -1.38 -4.36
N PHE A 65 -8.67 -1.12 -3.22
CA PHE A 65 -9.40 -0.47 -2.14
C PHE A 65 -9.81 0.95 -2.51
N GLN A 66 -8.91 1.68 -3.17
CA GLN A 66 -9.20 3.05 -3.59
C GLN A 66 -10.31 3.09 -4.64
N GLU A 67 -10.34 2.08 -5.50
CA GLU A 67 -11.40 2.02 -6.51
C GLU A 67 -12.76 1.78 -5.89
N LYS A 68 -12.80 1.02 -4.81
CA LYS A 68 -14.05 0.80 -4.10
C LYS A 68 -14.48 2.03 -3.32
N HIS A 69 -13.54 2.90 -2.99
CA HIS A 69 -13.81 4.08 -2.18
C HIS A 69 -13.18 5.29 -2.83
N PRO A 70 -13.71 5.73 -3.98
CA PRO A 70 -13.04 6.79 -4.75
C PRO A 70 -12.94 8.12 -4.02
N TYR A 71 -13.71 8.31 -2.96
CA TYR A 71 -13.62 9.53 -2.18
C TYR A 71 -12.42 9.52 -1.23
N LEU A 72 -11.70 8.42 -1.14
CA LEU A 72 -10.47 8.35 -0.37
C LEU A 72 -9.29 8.55 -1.30
N LYS A 73 -8.47 9.48 -0.99
CA LYS A 73 -7.26 9.70 -1.75
C LYS A 73 -6.06 9.93 -0.86
#